data_2a5f5e124c8681f19df7dd6116e5eb40
#
_entry.id   2a5f5e124c8681f19df7dd6116e5eb40
#
_cell.length_a   1.000
_cell.length_b   1.000
_cell.length_c   1.000
_cell.angle_alpha   90.00
_cell.angle_beta   90.00
_cell.angle_gamma   90.00
#
_symmetry.space_group_name_H-M   'P 1'
#
loop_
_entity.id
_entity.type
_entity.pdbx_description
1 polymer ?
#
loop_
_entity_poly.entity_id
_entity_poly.type
_entity_poly.pdbx_seq_one_letter_code
_entity_poly.pdbx_strand_id
1 'polypeptide(L)'
;MTGVQTCALPISADAERHKESLRDLNEMSGPVFKIKQDPRVTRVGRVLRKYSIDEIPQFFNILRGEMSLVGPRPPLPSEVANYEPWQRRKLAVKPGLTCIWQVSGRNQIDFEDWMRLDLEYIDNWSLWLDARILAKTVPTVLKGEGAS
;
A
#
# COMPACT_ATOMS: atom_id res chain seq x y z
N MET A 1 -17.55 6.57 -4.10
CA MET A 1 -16.24 5.99 -3.75
C MET A 1 -16.45 4.50 -3.56
N THR A 2 -16.09 3.72 -4.55
CA THR A 2 -16.13 2.26 -4.50
C THR A 2 -15.08 1.81 -3.49
N GLY A 3 -15.51 1.07 -2.47
CA GLY A 3 -14.62 0.57 -1.43
C GLY A 3 -13.69 -0.48 -2.00
N VAL A 4 -12.49 -0.08 -2.40
CA VAL A 4 -11.41 -1.02 -2.66
C VAL A 4 -11.18 -1.79 -1.36
N GLN A 5 -11.59 -3.05 -1.34
CA GLN A 5 -11.36 -3.92 -0.19
C GLN A 5 -9.86 -4.23 -0.11
N THR A 6 -9.17 -3.50 0.77
CA THR A 6 -7.85 -3.92 1.22
C THR A 6 -8.04 -5.18 2.06
N CYS A 7 -7.34 -6.25 1.70
CA CYS A 7 -7.51 -7.54 2.36
C CYS A 7 -7.06 -7.47 3.83
N ALA A 8 -8.00 -7.64 4.76
CA ALA A 8 -7.76 -7.62 6.20
C ALA A 8 -7.48 -9.02 6.81
N LEU A 9 -7.38 -10.07 5.97
CA LEU A 9 -7.25 -11.46 6.42
C LEU A 9 -6.02 -11.80 7.28
N PRO A 10 -4.86 -11.11 7.19
CA PRO A 10 -3.71 -11.43 8.01
C PRO A 10 -3.78 -10.95 9.47
N ILE A 11 -4.80 -10.19 9.83
CA ILE A 11 -4.91 -9.50 11.12
C ILE A 11 -5.92 -10.23 12.01
N SER A 12 -5.70 -10.22 13.34
CA SER A 12 -6.63 -10.81 14.31
C SER A 12 -7.98 -10.06 14.33
N ALA A 13 -9.05 -10.76 14.71
CA ALA A 13 -10.41 -10.20 14.75
C ALA A 13 -10.53 -8.94 15.65
N ASP A 14 -9.68 -8.82 16.68
CA ASP A 14 -9.66 -7.70 17.61
C ASP A 14 -8.64 -6.60 17.24
N ALA A 15 -8.08 -6.65 16.02
CA ALA A 15 -6.97 -5.78 15.61
C ALA A 15 -7.30 -4.28 15.66
N GLU A 16 -8.54 -3.89 15.34
CA GLU A 16 -8.94 -2.47 15.40
C GLU A 16 -9.02 -1.95 16.85
N ARG A 17 -9.43 -2.78 17.79
CA ARG A 17 -9.46 -2.42 19.22
C ARG A 17 -8.06 -2.18 19.77
N HIS A 18 -7.07 -2.92 19.30
CA HIS A 18 -5.67 -2.78 19.71
C HIS A 18 -4.92 -1.67 18.97
N LYS A 19 -5.49 -1.09 17.90
CA LYS A 19 -4.83 -0.04 17.13
C LYS A 19 -4.51 1.21 17.96
N GLU A 20 -5.44 1.62 18.82
CA GLU A 20 -5.31 2.78 19.69
C GLU A 20 -4.14 2.61 20.70
N SER A 21 -4.04 1.43 21.32
CA SER A 21 -2.97 1.10 22.28
C SER A 21 -1.58 0.94 21.62
N LEU A 22 -1.53 0.83 20.31
CA LEU A 22 -0.29 0.65 19.56
C LEU A 22 0.16 1.93 18.82
N ARG A 23 -0.52 3.06 19.03
CA ARG A 23 -0.18 4.34 18.36
C ARG A 23 1.26 4.78 18.62
N ASP A 24 1.77 4.58 19.82
CA ASP A 24 3.13 4.95 20.21
C ASP A 24 4.22 4.12 19.49
N LEU A 25 3.82 2.98 18.92
CA LEU A 25 4.71 2.10 18.12
C LEU A 25 4.66 2.42 16.62
N ASN A 26 3.93 3.46 16.20
CA ASN A 26 3.86 3.84 14.81
C ASN A 26 5.20 4.37 14.31
N GLU A 27 5.76 3.73 13.29
CA GLU A 27 7.05 4.10 12.68
C GLU A 27 6.91 5.06 11.49
N MET A 28 5.67 5.37 11.07
CA MET A 28 5.41 6.28 9.95
C MET A 28 4.97 7.64 10.45
N SER A 29 5.43 8.69 9.78
CA SER A 29 4.87 10.04 9.90
C SER A 29 3.51 10.16 9.19
N GLY A 30 2.76 11.21 9.49
CA GLY A 30 1.48 11.51 8.84
C GLY A 30 0.32 10.58 9.26
N PRO A 31 -0.73 10.48 8.42
CA PRO A 31 -1.96 9.77 8.77
C PRO A 31 -1.87 8.24 8.62
N VAL A 32 -0.75 7.71 8.16
CA VAL A 32 -0.55 6.28 7.92
C VAL A 32 -0.06 5.59 9.19
N PHE A 33 -0.68 4.43 9.49
CA PHE A 33 -0.30 3.59 10.61
C PHE A 33 0.49 2.38 10.13
N LYS A 34 1.75 2.26 10.59
CA LYS A 34 2.64 1.16 10.23
C LYS A 34 3.54 0.79 11.41
N ILE A 35 3.59 -0.50 11.71
CA ILE A 35 4.49 -1.10 12.71
C ILE A 35 5.26 -2.22 12.03
N LYS A 36 6.59 -2.21 12.14
CA LYS A 36 7.48 -3.20 11.51
C LYS A 36 7.25 -4.63 12.02
N GLN A 37 6.94 -4.77 13.30
CA GLN A 37 6.56 -6.04 13.92
C GLN A 37 5.18 -5.90 14.54
N ASP A 38 4.14 -5.79 13.71
CA ASP A 38 2.78 -5.60 14.18
C ASP A 38 2.30 -6.86 14.93
N PRO A 39 2.03 -6.77 16.26
CA PRO A 39 1.60 -7.90 17.07
C PRO A 39 0.21 -8.43 16.68
N ARG A 40 -0.56 -7.64 15.94
CA ARG A 40 -1.89 -8.02 15.45
C ARG A 40 -1.82 -9.01 14.29
N VAL A 41 -0.66 -9.11 13.63
CA VAL A 41 -0.47 -10.01 12.49
C VAL A 41 -0.30 -11.44 12.96
N THR A 42 -1.19 -12.33 12.50
CA THR A 42 -1.13 -13.75 12.80
C THR A 42 0.13 -14.42 12.19
N ARG A 43 0.50 -15.61 12.69
CA ARG A 43 1.64 -16.37 12.12
C ARG A 43 1.42 -16.68 10.63
N VAL A 44 0.23 -17.09 10.26
CA VAL A 44 -0.16 -17.33 8.86
C VAL A 44 -0.15 -16.02 8.08
N GLY A 45 -0.70 -14.94 8.65
CA GLY A 45 -0.71 -13.61 8.05
C GLY A 45 0.70 -13.08 7.72
N ARG A 46 1.69 -13.39 8.55
CA ARG A 46 3.08 -13.02 8.30
C ARG A 46 3.64 -13.69 7.04
N VAL A 47 3.33 -14.98 6.84
CA VAL A 47 3.74 -15.71 5.63
C VAL A 47 3.03 -15.15 4.40
N LEU A 48 1.71 -14.91 4.49
CA LEU A 48 0.92 -14.36 3.39
C LEU A 48 1.46 -12.98 2.97
N ARG A 49 1.74 -12.10 3.93
CA ARG A 49 2.31 -10.78 3.67
C ARG A 49 3.71 -10.86 3.05
N LYS A 50 4.57 -11.77 3.56
CA LYS A 50 5.93 -11.95 3.04
C LYS A 50 5.95 -12.16 1.53
N TYR A 51 5.00 -12.92 1.02
CA TYR A 51 4.88 -13.24 -0.41
C TYR A 51 3.78 -12.44 -1.12
N SER A 52 3.23 -11.42 -0.48
CA SER A 52 2.13 -10.59 -1.01
C SER A 52 0.90 -11.40 -1.48
N ILE A 53 0.67 -12.57 -0.88
CA ILE A 53 -0.48 -13.44 -1.20
C ILE A 53 -1.78 -12.78 -0.72
N ASP A 54 -1.72 -11.99 0.33
CA ASP A 54 -2.83 -11.18 0.85
C ASP A 54 -3.31 -10.10 -0.14
N GLU A 55 -2.52 -9.78 -1.15
CA GLU A 55 -2.89 -8.84 -2.20
C GLU A 55 -3.62 -9.52 -3.39
N ILE A 56 -3.63 -10.86 -3.45
CA ILE A 56 -4.32 -11.61 -4.53
C ILE A 56 -5.80 -11.19 -4.71
N PRO A 57 -6.60 -10.99 -3.64
CA PRO A 57 -7.98 -10.54 -3.81
C PRO A 57 -8.12 -9.20 -4.53
N GLN A 58 -7.10 -8.36 -4.55
CA GLN A 58 -7.12 -7.08 -5.28
C GLN A 58 -7.17 -7.28 -6.81
N PHE A 59 -6.77 -8.45 -7.32
CA PHE A 59 -6.95 -8.78 -8.74
C PHE A 59 -8.42 -8.77 -9.18
N PHE A 60 -9.36 -9.11 -8.28
CA PHE A 60 -10.79 -8.96 -8.58
C PHE A 60 -11.18 -7.49 -8.77
N ASN A 61 -10.60 -6.59 -8.00
CA ASN A 61 -10.83 -5.15 -8.17
C ASN A 61 -10.24 -4.64 -9.50
N ILE A 62 -9.12 -5.21 -9.93
CA ILE A 62 -8.52 -4.90 -11.23
C ILE A 62 -9.42 -5.39 -12.38
N LEU A 63 -9.92 -6.62 -12.31
CA LEU A 63 -10.83 -7.18 -13.31
C LEU A 63 -12.16 -6.40 -13.39
N ARG A 64 -12.63 -5.84 -12.28
CA ARG A 64 -13.79 -4.95 -12.24
C ARG A 64 -13.50 -3.53 -12.74
N GLY A 65 -12.25 -3.21 -13.00
CA GLY A 65 -11.83 -1.88 -13.42
C GLY A 65 -11.81 -0.84 -12.30
N GLU A 66 -11.86 -1.25 -11.03
CA GLU A 66 -11.79 -0.39 -9.85
C GLU A 66 -10.35 -0.04 -9.48
N MET A 67 -9.40 -0.92 -9.83
CA MET A 67 -7.96 -0.75 -9.65
C MET A 67 -7.19 -0.95 -10.96
N SER A 68 -5.95 -0.49 -10.98
CA SER A 68 -4.95 -0.78 -12.01
C SER A 68 -3.89 -1.75 -11.49
N LEU A 69 -3.12 -2.38 -12.38
CA LEU A 69 -1.93 -3.14 -11.97
C LEU A 69 -0.87 -2.22 -11.37
N VAL A 70 -0.64 -1.07 -12.00
CA VAL A 70 0.32 -0.07 -11.54
C VAL A 70 -0.43 1.24 -11.23
N GLY A 71 -0.09 1.87 -10.12
CA GLY A 71 -0.71 3.12 -9.71
C GLY A 71 -0.43 3.44 -8.24
N PRO A 72 -0.85 4.62 -7.76
CA PRO A 72 -0.75 4.98 -6.35
C PRO A 72 -1.45 3.97 -5.44
N ARG A 73 -0.87 3.70 -4.27
CA ARG A 73 -1.52 2.81 -3.29
C ARG A 73 -2.91 3.34 -2.92
N PRO A 74 -3.94 2.47 -2.83
CA PRO A 74 -5.26 2.86 -2.36
C PRO A 74 -5.19 3.37 -0.91
N PRO A 75 -5.61 4.62 -0.64
CA PRO A 75 -5.62 5.15 0.72
C PRO A 75 -6.85 4.68 1.50
N LEU A 76 -6.74 4.67 2.82
CA LEU A 76 -7.89 4.50 3.70
C LEU A 76 -8.70 5.81 3.80
N PRO A 77 -10.04 5.75 4.01
CA PRO A 77 -10.85 6.95 4.22
C PRO A 77 -10.35 7.85 5.35
N SER A 78 -9.83 7.26 6.43
CA SER A 78 -9.22 7.97 7.54
C SER A 78 -7.92 8.70 7.18
N GLU A 79 -7.15 8.17 6.24
CA GLU A 79 -5.96 8.83 5.70
C GLU A 79 -6.36 10.04 4.85
N VAL A 80 -7.33 9.83 3.94
CA VAL A 80 -7.83 10.89 3.02
C VAL A 80 -8.41 12.08 3.78
N ALA A 81 -9.06 11.85 4.93
CA ALA A 81 -9.61 12.91 5.77
C ALA A 81 -8.52 13.91 6.23
N ASN A 82 -7.28 13.42 6.39
CA ASN A 82 -6.14 14.20 6.85
C ASN A 82 -5.21 14.66 5.71
N TYR A 83 -5.56 14.43 4.45
CA TYR A 83 -4.73 14.83 3.32
C TYR A 83 -4.77 16.33 3.06
N GLU A 84 -3.62 16.90 2.85
CA GLU A 84 -3.44 18.26 2.32
C GLU A 84 -3.94 18.37 0.87
N PRO A 85 -4.24 19.57 0.38
CA PRO A 85 -4.78 19.77 -0.99
C PRO A 85 -3.91 19.15 -2.08
N TRP A 86 -2.58 19.26 -1.99
CA TRP A 86 -1.65 18.70 -2.98
C TRP A 86 -1.62 17.17 -2.97
N GLN A 87 -1.80 16.54 -1.81
CA GLN A 87 -1.84 15.09 -1.65
C GLN A 87 -3.10 14.47 -2.27
N ARG A 88 -4.21 15.23 -2.29
CA ARG A 88 -5.48 14.78 -2.88
C ARG A 88 -5.40 14.54 -4.39
N ARG A 89 -4.39 15.06 -5.07
CA ARG A 89 -4.15 14.80 -6.50
C ARG A 89 -4.04 13.30 -6.82
N LYS A 90 -3.50 12.50 -5.89
CA LYS A 90 -3.41 11.04 -6.09
C LYS A 90 -4.76 10.35 -6.25
N LEU A 91 -5.84 10.96 -5.77
CA LEU A 91 -7.21 10.43 -5.88
C LEU A 91 -7.81 10.62 -7.28
N ALA A 92 -7.15 11.37 -8.16
CA ALA A 92 -7.60 11.62 -9.53
C ALA A 92 -7.36 10.43 -10.47
N VAL A 93 -6.54 9.47 -10.06
CA VAL A 93 -6.23 8.27 -10.84
C VAL A 93 -6.68 7.00 -10.12
N LYS A 94 -6.82 5.89 -10.86
CA LYS A 94 -7.12 4.60 -10.25
C LYS A 94 -5.95 4.14 -9.39
N PRO A 95 -6.21 3.62 -8.18
CA PRO A 95 -5.17 3.04 -7.35
C PRO A 95 -4.59 1.77 -8.01
N GLY A 96 -3.31 1.50 -7.74
CA GLY A 96 -2.59 0.35 -8.27
C GLY A 96 -2.34 -0.74 -7.23
N LEU A 97 -2.12 -1.95 -7.73
CA LEU A 97 -1.62 -3.08 -6.95
C LEU A 97 -0.15 -2.88 -6.58
N THR A 98 0.65 -2.32 -7.50
CA THR A 98 2.05 -1.95 -7.27
C THR A 98 2.32 -0.51 -7.69
N CYS A 99 3.38 0.09 -7.15
CA CYS A 99 3.74 1.49 -7.39
C CYS A 99 5.26 1.71 -7.28
N ILE A 100 5.72 2.92 -7.63
CA ILE A 100 7.15 3.27 -7.63
C ILE A 100 7.78 3.03 -6.26
N TRP A 101 7.18 3.53 -5.18
CA TRP A 101 7.78 3.43 -3.85
C TRP A 101 7.87 1.99 -3.35
N GLN A 102 6.94 1.10 -3.72
CA GLN A 102 7.00 -0.32 -3.36
C GLN A 102 8.21 -1.04 -3.95
N VAL A 103 8.70 -0.59 -5.11
CA VAL A 103 9.88 -1.18 -5.78
C VAL A 103 11.17 -0.38 -5.55
N SER A 104 11.10 0.73 -4.79
CA SER A 104 12.22 1.66 -4.54
C SER A 104 12.69 1.68 -3.07
N GLY A 105 12.29 0.69 -2.25
CA GLY A 105 12.79 0.62 -0.87
C GLY A 105 11.73 0.58 0.22
N ARG A 106 10.51 0.20 -0.11
CA ARG A 106 9.29 -0.07 0.73
C ARG A 106 9.25 0.48 2.17
N ASN A 107 10.27 0.20 3.00
CA ASN A 107 10.23 0.42 4.46
C ASN A 107 11.05 1.61 4.96
N GLN A 108 11.78 2.28 4.08
CA GLN A 108 12.67 3.39 4.42
C GLN A 108 12.18 4.76 3.94
N ILE A 109 10.99 4.78 3.34
CA ILE A 109 10.42 5.98 2.72
C ILE A 109 9.42 6.59 3.69
N ASP A 110 9.60 7.85 4.02
CA ASP A 110 8.67 8.65 4.81
C ASP A 110 7.35 8.90 4.06
N PHE A 111 6.28 9.24 4.80
CA PHE A 111 4.96 9.48 4.21
C PHE A 111 4.98 10.58 3.14
N GLU A 112 5.71 11.67 3.37
CA GLU A 112 5.79 12.77 2.42
C GLU A 112 6.50 12.36 1.13
N ASP A 113 7.63 11.67 1.24
CA ASP A 113 8.38 11.16 0.08
C ASP A 113 7.58 10.09 -0.68
N TRP A 114 6.86 9.22 0.04
CA TRP A 114 5.94 8.30 -0.59
C TRP A 114 4.87 9.04 -1.41
N MET A 115 4.26 10.09 -0.83
CA MET A 115 3.25 10.88 -1.53
C MET A 115 3.82 11.58 -2.77
N ARG A 116 5.07 12.09 -2.67
CA ARG A 116 5.78 12.68 -3.82
C ARG A 116 6.02 11.66 -4.94
N LEU A 117 6.43 10.43 -4.60
CA LEU A 117 6.62 9.36 -5.58
C LEU A 117 5.31 8.94 -6.26
N ASP A 118 4.19 8.94 -5.52
CA ASP A 118 2.87 8.69 -6.10
C ASP A 118 2.49 9.80 -7.11
N LEU A 119 2.79 11.07 -6.80
CA LEU A 119 2.54 12.19 -7.73
C LEU A 119 3.52 12.20 -8.91
N GLU A 120 4.78 11.87 -8.69
CA GLU A 120 5.77 11.70 -9.76
C GLU A 120 5.33 10.64 -10.77
N TYR A 121 4.79 9.51 -10.28
CA TYR A 121 4.19 8.50 -11.14
C TYR A 121 3.05 9.06 -12.00
N ILE A 122 2.15 9.84 -11.40
CA ILE A 122 1.00 10.44 -12.09
C ILE A 122 1.46 11.42 -13.17
N ASP A 123 2.43 12.28 -12.84
CA ASP A 123 2.92 13.33 -13.72
C ASP A 123 3.77 12.76 -14.90
N ASN A 124 4.41 11.61 -14.71
CA ASN A 124 5.29 10.97 -15.71
C ASN A 124 4.72 9.64 -16.25
N TRP A 125 3.44 9.40 -16.06
CA TRP A 125 2.82 8.15 -16.46
C TRP A 125 3.09 7.79 -17.92
N SER A 126 3.47 6.55 -18.15
CA SER A 126 3.61 5.95 -19.47
C SER A 126 3.53 4.42 -19.36
N LEU A 127 3.11 3.75 -20.44
CA LEU A 127 3.11 2.28 -20.48
C LEU A 127 4.52 1.70 -20.23
N TRP A 128 5.56 2.42 -20.62
CA TRP A 128 6.95 2.00 -20.36
C TRP A 128 7.30 2.10 -18.87
N LEU A 129 6.83 3.13 -18.18
CA LEU A 129 6.99 3.25 -16.74
C LEU A 129 6.29 2.10 -16.02
N ASP A 130 5.06 1.78 -16.41
CA ASP A 130 4.31 0.65 -15.87
C ASP A 130 5.05 -0.67 -16.07
N ALA A 131 5.53 -0.95 -17.29
CA ALA A 131 6.30 -2.16 -17.60
C ALA A 131 7.57 -2.26 -16.73
N ARG A 132 8.27 -1.14 -16.49
CA ARG A 132 9.46 -1.09 -15.63
C ARG A 132 9.12 -1.39 -14.17
N ILE A 133 8.02 -0.82 -13.65
CA ILE A 133 7.57 -1.07 -12.28
C ILE A 133 7.19 -2.53 -12.11
N LEU A 134 6.42 -3.10 -13.04
CA LEU A 134 6.04 -4.53 -13.01
C LEU A 134 7.26 -5.45 -13.04
N ALA A 135 8.24 -5.16 -13.90
CA ALA A 135 9.48 -5.93 -13.97
C ALA A 135 10.28 -5.91 -12.66
N LYS A 136 10.24 -4.79 -11.91
CA LYS A 136 10.88 -4.68 -10.59
C LYS A 136 10.03 -5.31 -9.48
N THR A 137 8.71 -5.35 -9.62
CA THR A 137 7.80 -5.92 -8.63
C THR A 137 8.02 -7.42 -8.47
N VAL A 138 8.18 -8.16 -9.58
CA VAL A 138 8.35 -9.62 -9.56
C VAL A 138 9.50 -10.07 -8.64
N PRO A 139 10.75 -9.60 -8.81
CA PRO A 139 11.84 -10.01 -7.92
C PRO A 139 11.65 -9.54 -6.48
N THR A 140 11.03 -8.38 -6.25
CA THR A 140 10.75 -7.85 -4.91
C THR A 140 9.79 -8.76 -4.14
N VAL A 141 8.73 -9.23 -4.79
CA VAL A 141 7.76 -10.17 -4.21
C VAL A 141 8.39 -11.54 -3.96
N LEU A 142 9.16 -12.07 -4.91
CA LEU A 142 9.82 -13.38 -4.76
C LEU A 142 10.85 -13.41 -3.64
N LYS A 143 11.58 -12.34 -3.43
CA LYS A 143 12.54 -12.21 -2.31
C LYS A 143 11.85 -11.96 -0.97
N GLY A 144 10.60 -11.54 -0.96
CA GLY A 144 9.88 -11.15 0.25
C GLY A 144 10.49 -9.92 0.93
N GLU A 145 11.20 -9.08 0.20
CA GLU A 145 11.83 -7.87 0.72
C GLU A 145 10.77 -6.81 1.05
N GLY A 146 10.82 -6.29 2.28
CA GLY A 146 9.94 -5.19 2.70
C GLY A 146 8.50 -5.57 3.02
N ALA A 147 8.19 -6.85 3.18
CA ALA A 147 6.91 -7.31 3.72
C ALA A 147 6.95 -7.29 5.25
N SER A 148 6.41 -6.28 5.85
CA SER A 148 6.22 -6.17 7.31
C SER A 148 4.82 -5.69 7.61
#